data_1a0da7b96699f94d1c8b6542839fb97a
#
_entry.id   1a0da7b96699f94d1c8b6542839fb97a
#
_cell.length_a   1.000
_cell.length_b   1.000
_cell.length_c   1.000
_cell.angle_alpha   90.00
_cell.angle_beta   90.00
_cell.angle_gamma   90.00
#
_symmetry.space_group_name_H-M   'P 1'
#
loop_
_entity.id
_entity.type
_entity.pdbx_description
1 polymer ?
#
loop_
_entity_poly.entity_id
_entity_poly.type
_entity_poly.pdbx_seq_one_letter_code
_entity_poly.pdbx_strand_id
1 'polypeptide(L)'
;MNVPRSKPVPVQSRLEQLCVDKGLKMTGQRRVIARVLSDAHDHPDVEQVHRRAAAIDPRISIATVYRTARLFEEAQIIEKHEFGDGRARYEEMQRKHHDHLIDMRSGKVVEFTNQRIEELQRQVARELGYELVGHRMELFGVPMRQTRKETES
;
A
#
# COMPACT_ATOMS: atom_id res chain seq x y z
N MET A 1 33.98 -31.50 -7.63
CA MET A 1 32.66 -31.79 -7.04
C MET A 1 31.69 -30.69 -7.45
N ASN A 2 30.82 -31.01 -8.39
CA ASN A 2 29.74 -30.09 -8.76
C ASN A 2 28.66 -30.19 -7.70
N VAL A 3 28.58 -29.17 -6.86
CA VAL A 3 27.37 -28.96 -6.03
C VAL A 3 26.24 -28.55 -7.00
N PRO A 4 25.14 -29.30 -7.09
CA PRO A 4 24.04 -28.88 -7.92
C PRO A 4 23.55 -27.53 -7.38
N ARG A 5 23.65 -26.50 -8.21
CA ARG A 5 22.98 -25.24 -7.92
C ARG A 5 21.49 -25.55 -7.87
N SER A 6 20.96 -25.67 -6.68
CA SER A 6 19.51 -25.70 -6.49
C SER A 6 18.92 -24.49 -7.20
N LYS A 7 18.00 -24.73 -8.12
CA LYS A 7 17.21 -23.63 -8.71
C LYS A 7 16.64 -22.81 -7.56
N PRO A 8 16.79 -21.48 -7.56
CA PRO A 8 16.20 -20.69 -6.50
C PRO A 8 14.72 -20.98 -6.45
N VAL A 9 14.26 -21.46 -5.31
CA VAL A 9 12.83 -21.61 -5.04
C VAL A 9 12.22 -20.22 -5.26
N PRO A 10 11.19 -20.06 -6.12
CA PRO A 10 10.57 -18.77 -6.30
C PRO A 10 10.09 -18.29 -4.93
N VAL A 11 10.68 -17.20 -4.46
CA VAL A 11 10.29 -16.58 -3.20
C VAL A 11 8.87 -16.10 -3.37
N GLN A 12 7.95 -16.68 -2.62
CA GLN A 12 6.56 -16.21 -2.58
C GLN A 12 6.57 -14.75 -2.14
N SER A 13 5.76 -13.92 -2.79
CA SER A 13 5.57 -12.56 -2.33
C SER A 13 4.95 -12.57 -0.94
N ARG A 14 5.19 -11.52 -0.16
CA ARG A 14 4.64 -11.39 1.19
C ARG A 14 3.12 -11.47 1.21
N LEU A 15 2.45 -10.82 0.26
CA LEU A 15 1.00 -10.90 0.13
C LEU A 15 0.50 -12.28 -0.26
N GLU A 16 1.23 -12.97 -1.14
CA GLU A 16 0.91 -14.36 -1.49
C GLU A 16 0.97 -15.27 -0.26
N GLN A 17 1.99 -15.12 0.56
CA GLN A 17 2.11 -15.88 1.81
C GLN A 17 0.95 -15.58 2.76
N LEU A 18 0.56 -14.33 2.91
CA LEU A 18 -0.60 -13.93 3.72
C LEU A 18 -1.90 -14.55 3.18
N CYS A 19 -2.08 -14.60 1.87
CA CYS A 19 -3.23 -15.25 1.24
C CYS A 19 -3.29 -16.73 1.59
N VAL A 20 -2.18 -17.44 1.49
CA VAL A 20 -2.07 -18.86 1.85
C VAL A 20 -2.37 -19.07 3.33
N ASP A 21 -1.81 -18.25 4.20
CA ASP A 21 -2.00 -18.33 5.66
C ASP A 21 -3.48 -18.11 6.06
N LYS A 22 -4.19 -17.29 5.29
CA LYS A 22 -5.63 -17.04 5.50
C LYS A 22 -6.54 -18.03 4.77
N GLY A 23 -5.99 -19.05 4.13
CA GLY A 23 -6.75 -20.12 3.48
C GLY A 23 -7.36 -19.73 2.14
N LEU A 24 -6.88 -18.66 1.50
CA LEU A 24 -7.34 -18.28 0.17
C LEU A 24 -6.79 -19.23 -0.89
N LYS A 25 -7.64 -19.65 -1.82
CA LYS A 25 -7.21 -20.39 -2.99
C LYS A 25 -6.42 -19.45 -3.92
N MET A 26 -5.15 -19.77 -4.15
CA MET A 26 -4.30 -19.00 -5.04
C MET A 26 -4.27 -19.63 -6.44
N THR A 27 -4.83 -18.90 -7.40
CA THR A 27 -4.69 -19.18 -8.83
C THR A 27 -3.44 -18.48 -9.37
N GLY A 28 -2.97 -18.85 -10.56
CA GLY A 28 -1.84 -18.17 -11.20
C GLY A 28 -2.07 -16.66 -11.34
N GLN A 29 -3.28 -16.24 -11.72
CA GLN A 29 -3.60 -14.81 -11.85
C GLN A 29 -3.65 -14.09 -10.51
N ARG A 30 -4.19 -14.70 -9.47
CA ARG A 30 -4.18 -14.14 -8.11
C ARG A 30 -2.77 -13.96 -7.57
N ARG A 31 -1.86 -14.91 -7.87
CA ARG A 31 -0.44 -14.80 -7.50
C ARG A 31 0.24 -13.62 -8.15
N VAL A 32 -0.02 -13.40 -9.45
CA VAL A 32 0.53 -12.25 -10.16
C VAL A 32 0.05 -10.94 -9.55
N ILE A 33 -1.25 -10.83 -9.27
CA ILE A 33 -1.84 -9.63 -8.67
C ILE A 33 -1.29 -9.40 -7.24
N ALA A 34 -1.17 -10.45 -6.45
CA ALA A 34 -0.56 -10.38 -5.12
C ALA A 34 0.88 -9.88 -5.18
N ARG A 35 1.66 -10.36 -6.14
CA ARG A 35 3.04 -9.92 -6.35
C ARG A 35 3.12 -8.46 -6.75
N VAL A 36 2.28 -8.01 -7.67
CA VAL A 36 2.22 -6.60 -8.08
C VAL A 36 1.93 -5.68 -6.90
N LEU A 37 0.96 -6.05 -6.07
CA LEU A 37 0.62 -5.29 -4.86
C LEU A 37 1.73 -5.35 -3.80
N SER A 38 2.36 -6.50 -3.63
CA SER A 38 3.47 -6.68 -2.68
C SER A 38 4.71 -5.87 -3.05
N ASP A 39 5.02 -5.77 -4.33
CA ASP A 39 6.18 -5.03 -4.86
C ASP A 39 5.90 -3.53 -5.03
N ALA A 40 4.64 -3.11 -4.88
CA ALA A 40 4.27 -1.71 -5.05
C ALA A 40 4.75 -0.86 -3.87
N HIS A 41 5.52 0.19 -4.18
CA HIS A 41 5.96 1.21 -3.22
C HIS A 41 5.13 2.49 -3.32
N ASP A 42 4.34 2.61 -4.35
CA ASP A 42 3.34 3.63 -4.56
C ASP A 42 1.96 3.03 -4.25
N HIS A 43 1.00 3.80 -3.91
CA HIS A 43 -0.36 3.31 -3.64
C HIS A 43 -1.11 3.18 -4.97
N PRO A 44 -1.03 2.01 -5.68
CA PRO A 44 -1.60 1.88 -7.01
C PRO A 44 -3.13 1.80 -6.96
N ASP A 45 -3.77 2.42 -7.95
CA ASP A 45 -5.18 2.19 -8.24
C ASP A 45 -5.37 0.91 -9.07
N VAL A 46 -6.63 0.54 -9.34
CA VAL A 46 -6.94 -0.68 -10.11
C VAL A 46 -6.34 -0.67 -11.50
N GLU A 47 -6.35 0.47 -12.19
CA GLU A 47 -5.79 0.57 -13.54
C GLU A 47 -4.28 0.36 -13.54
N GLN A 48 -3.59 0.91 -12.57
CA GLN A 48 -2.15 0.73 -12.39
C GLN A 48 -1.81 -0.73 -12.04
N VAL A 49 -2.58 -1.35 -11.14
CA VAL A 49 -2.42 -2.77 -10.82
C VAL A 49 -2.66 -3.63 -12.06
N HIS A 50 -3.72 -3.37 -12.81
CA HIS A 50 -4.00 -4.10 -14.05
C HIS A 50 -2.86 -3.97 -15.07
N ARG A 51 -2.37 -2.77 -15.29
CA ARG A 51 -1.28 -2.51 -16.24
C ARG A 51 -0.02 -3.29 -15.89
N ARG A 52 0.34 -3.31 -14.61
CA ARG A 52 1.51 -4.04 -14.11
C ARG A 52 1.29 -5.56 -14.16
N ALA A 53 0.12 -6.03 -13.79
CA ALA A 53 -0.23 -7.46 -13.84
C ALA A 53 -0.30 -7.97 -15.30
N ALA A 54 -0.89 -7.21 -16.20
CA ALA A 54 -0.98 -7.55 -17.62
C ALA A 54 0.40 -7.58 -18.31
N ALA A 55 1.36 -6.82 -17.83
CA ALA A 55 2.75 -6.89 -18.30
C ALA A 55 3.41 -8.24 -17.96
N ILE A 56 2.97 -8.89 -16.88
CA ILE A 56 3.44 -10.22 -16.47
C ILE A 56 2.61 -11.32 -17.14
N ASP A 57 1.29 -11.21 -17.09
CA ASP A 57 0.35 -12.13 -17.72
C ASP A 57 -0.73 -11.36 -18.50
N PRO A 58 -0.62 -11.27 -19.84
CA PRO A 58 -1.55 -10.51 -20.66
C PRO A 58 -3.01 -11.02 -20.63
N ARG A 59 -3.24 -12.22 -20.09
CA ARG A 59 -4.59 -12.79 -19.98
C ARG A 59 -5.39 -12.21 -18.82
N ILE A 60 -4.74 -11.50 -17.90
CA ILE A 60 -5.41 -10.87 -16.77
C ILE A 60 -6.23 -9.68 -17.25
N SER A 61 -7.54 -9.77 -17.08
CA SER A 61 -8.46 -8.67 -17.39
C SER A 61 -8.58 -7.69 -16.21
N ILE A 62 -9.03 -6.48 -16.51
CA ILE A 62 -9.31 -5.50 -15.47
C ILE A 62 -10.40 -5.99 -14.49
N ALA A 63 -11.39 -6.71 -14.99
CA ALA A 63 -12.44 -7.31 -14.17
C ALA A 63 -11.87 -8.33 -13.18
N THR A 64 -10.87 -9.11 -13.58
CA THR A 64 -10.17 -10.05 -12.69
C THR A 64 -9.41 -9.30 -11.61
N VAL A 65 -8.77 -8.18 -11.93
CA VAL A 65 -8.08 -7.34 -10.94
C VAL A 65 -9.06 -6.78 -9.92
N TYR A 66 -10.22 -6.26 -10.33
CA TYR A 66 -11.26 -5.78 -9.43
C TYR A 66 -11.75 -6.86 -8.47
N ARG A 67 -12.07 -8.03 -8.99
CA ARG A 67 -12.56 -9.15 -8.17
C ARG A 67 -11.51 -9.66 -7.20
N THR A 68 -10.26 -9.75 -7.64
CA THR A 68 -9.15 -10.20 -6.80
C THR A 68 -8.83 -9.18 -5.72
N ALA A 69 -8.78 -7.90 -6.06
CA ALA A 69 -8.57 -6.82 -5.08
C ALA A 69 -9.68 -6.81 -4.02
N ARG A 70 -10.93 -6.98 -4.40
CA ARG A 70 -12.05 -7.08 -3.48
C ARG A 70 -11.93 -8.30 -2.55
N LEU A 71 -11.53 -9.44 -3.09
CA LEU A 71 -11.28 -10.65 -2.30
C LEU A 71 -10.19 -10.41 -1.26
N PHE A 72 -9.09 -9.77 -1.64
CA PHE A 72 -7.98 -9.46 -0.73
C PHE A 72 -8.38 -8.43 0.33
N GLU A 73 -9.21 -7.45 -0.03
CA GLU A 73 -9.75 -6.46 0.89
C GLU A 73 -10.68 -7.12 1.92
N GLU A 74 -11.61 -7.96 1.49
CA GLU A 74 -12.51 -8.70 2.37
C GLU A 74 -11.76 -9.65 3.32
N ALA A 75 -10.66 -10.23 2.87
CA ALA A 75 -9.78 -11.06 3.68
C ALA A 75 -8.82 -10.27 4.58
N GLN A 76 -8.89 -8.96 4.56
CA GLN A 76 -8.01 -8.06 5.34
C GLN A 76 -6.51 -8.25 5.01
N ILE A 77 -6.20 -8.47 3.75
CA ILE A 77 -4.84 -8.59 3.23
C ILE A 77 -4.36 -7.24 2.71
N ILE A 78 -5.24 -6.49 2.08
CA ILE A 78 -5.00 -5.14 1.61
C ILE A 78 -6.07 -4.19 2.14
N GLU A 79 -5.74 -2.92 2.20
CA GLU A 79 -6.64 -1.82 2.51
C GLU A 79 -6.89 -0.97 1.27
N LYS A 80 -8.11 -0.49 1.17
CA LYS A 80 -8.53 0.46 0.14
C LYS A 80 -8.64 1.83 0.76
N HIS A 81 -7.94 2.80 0.19
CA HIS A 81 -7.96 4.19 0.62
C HIS A 81 -8.49 5.10 -0.49
N GLU A 82 -9.37 6.01 -0.12
CA GLU A 82 -9.78 7.13 -0.96
C GLU A 82 -9.18 8.41 -0.40
N PHE A 83 -8.26 9.02 -1.15
CA PHE A 83 -7.50 10.19 -0.69
C PHE A 83 -8.06 11.53 -1.19
N GLY A 84 -9.35 11.59 -1.50
CA GLY A 84 -10.02 12.81 -1.93
C GLY A 84 -9.82 13.20 -3.40
N ASP A 85 -9.11 12.39 -4.18
CA ASP A 85 -8.93 12.58 -5.63
C ASP A 85 -9.91 11.74 -6.49
N GLY A 86 -10.87 11.07 -5.84
CA GLY A 86 -11.85 10.20 -6.50
C GLY A 86 -11.31 8.84 -6.92
N ARG A 87 -10.06 8.53 -6.61
CA ARG A 87 -9.44 7.24 -6.91
C ARG A 87 -9.29 6.39 -5.67
N ALA A 88 -9.74 5.15 -5.74
CA ALA A 88 -9.42 4.15 -4.74
C ALA A 88 -8.03 3.59 -4.99
N ARG A 89 -7.19 3.60 -3.98
CA ARG A 89 -5.83 3.09 -4.01
C ARG A 89 -5.67 1.97 -3.01
N TYR A 90 -4.79 1.04 -3.32
CA TYR A 90 -4.57 -0.14 -2.52
C TYR A 90 -3.21 -0.11 -1.86
N GLU A 91 -3.16 -0.63 -0.66
CA GLU A 91 -1.90 -0.91 0.05
C GLU A 91 -2.01 -2.21 0.84
N GLU A 92 -0.87 -2.82 1.10
CA GLU A 92 -0.79 -3.95 1.99
C GLU A 92 -1.22 -3.54 3.41
N MET A 93 -2.04 -4.38 4.04
CA MET A 93 -2.42 -4.16 5.43
C MET A 93 -1.21 -4.34 6.32
N GLN A 94 -0.68 -3.26 6.85
CA GLN A 94 0.50 -3.28 7.68
C GLN A 94 0.15 -3.46 9.15
N ARG A 95 1.01 -4.18 9.87
CA ARG A 95 0.88 -4.33 11.32
C ARG A 95 1.17 -3.04 12.08
N LYS A 96 1.99 -2.14 11.50
CA LYS A 96 2.30 -0.84 12.06
C LYS A 96 1.45 0.22 11.40
N HIS A 97 0.78 0.97 12.23
CA HIS A 97 0.00 2.12 11.80
C HIS A 97 0.92 3.18 11.16
N HIS A 98 0.48 3.72 10.04
CA HIS A 98 1.10 4.87 9.41
C HIS A 98 0.04 5.85 8.91
N ASP A 99 0.42 7.11 8.78
CA ASP A 99 -0.40 8.18 8.25
C ASP A 99 0.01 8.50 6.82
N HIS A 100 -0.83 9.23 6.11
CA HIS A 100 -0.62 9.54 4.71
C HIS A 100 -0.59 11.05 4.48
N LEU A 101 0.35 11.48 3.65
CA LEU A 101 0.37 12.83 3.09
C LEU A 101 0.21 12.71 1.57
N ILE A 102 -0.79 13.39 1.04
CA ILE A 102 -1.11 13.37 -0.37
C ILE A 102 -0.57 14.63 -1.03
N ASP A 103 0.31 14.45 -2.03
CA ASP A 103 0.76 15.54 -2.88
C ASP A 103 -0.36 15.92 -3.84
N MET A 104 -0.91 17.11 -3.68
CA MET A 104 -2.04 17.59 -4.47
C MET A 104 -1.67 17.92 -5.92
N ARG A 105 -0.39 18.04 -6.25
CA ARG A 105 0.07 18.28 -7.62
C ARG A 105 0.27 16.99 -8.40
N SER A 106 0.98 16.03 -7.81
CA SER A 106 1.34 14.77 -8.49
C SER A 106 0.39 13.63 -8.18
N GLY A 107 -0.41 13.74 -7.11
CA GLY A 107 -1.20 12.65 -6.57
C GLY A 107 -0.37 11.59 -5.82
N LYS A 108 0.93 11.80 -5.65
CA LYS A 108 1.78 10.88 -4.92
C LYS A 108 1.40 10.84 -3.45
N VAL A 109 1.39 9.65 -2.88
CA VAL A 109 1.13 9.42 -1.46
C VAL A 109 2.43 9.13 -0.73
N VAL A 110 2.69 9.89 0.32
CA VAL A 110 3.83 9.71 1.22
C VAL A 110 3.33 9.14 2.53
N GLU A 111 3.89 8.02 2.94
CA GLU A 111 3.63 7.42 4.25
C GLU A 111 4.55 8.03 5.30
N PHE A 112 4.03 8.29 6.47
CA PHE A 112 4.82 8.76 7.59
C PHE A 112 4.27 8.29 8.92
N THR A 113 5.12 8.28 9.92
CA THR A 113 4.75 8.14 11.32
C THR A 113 5.38 9.28 12.12
N ASN A 114 4.65 9.81 13.09
CA ASN A 114 5.17 10.86 13.95
C ASN A 114 4.69 10.63 15.38
N GLN A 115 5.62 10.30 16.25
CA GLN A 115 5.32 9.97 17.63
C GLN A 115 4.71 11.15 18.39
N ARG A 116 5.10 12.38 18.10
CA ARG A 116 4.56 13.58 18.76
C ARG A 116 3.08 13.78 18.43
N ILE A 117 2.70 13.52 17.19
CA ILE A 117 1.30 13.59 16.78
C ILE A 117 0.47 12.52 17.50
N GLU A 118 1.00 11.30 17.58
CA GLU A 118 0.30 10.19 18.27
C GLU A 118 0.13 10.47 19.76
N GLU A 119 1.14 11.00 20.43
CA GLU A 119 1.06 11.38 21.83
C GLU A 119 0.04 12.50 22.09
N LEU A 120 0.02 13.51 21.21
CA LEU A 120 -0.93 14.59 21.30
C LEU A 120 -2.38 14.10 21.10
N GLN A 121 -2.60 13.21 20.16
CA GLN A 121 -3.92 12.61 19.94
C GLN A 121 -4.41 11.82 21.15
N ARG A 122 -3.52 11.05 21.80
CA ARG A 122 -3.87 10.33 23.02
C ARG A 122 -4.21 11.29 24.17
N GLN A 123 -3.45 12.36 24.29
CA GLN A 123 -3.71 13.39 25.32
C GLN A 123 -5.05 14.05 25.10
N VAL A 124 -5.38 14.46 23.88
CA VAL A 124 -6.66 15.06 23.55
C VAL A 124 -7.81 14.09 23.83
N ALA A 125 -7.67 12.82 23.46
CA ALA A 125 -8.69 11.82 23.77
C ALA A 125 -8.93 11.67 25.28
N ARG A 126 -7.87 11.66 26.09
CA ARG A 126 -7.98 11.61 27.57
C ARG A 126 -8.68 12.83 28.13
N GLU A 127 -8.35 14.01 27.65
CA GLU A 127 -9.00 15.27 28.07
C GLU A 127 -10.50 15.27 27.78
N LEU A 128 -10.91 14.57 26.72
CA LEU A 128 -12.29 14.36 26.36
C LEU A 128 -12.96 13.19 27.10
N GLY A 129 -12.21 12.43 27.90
CA GLY A 129 -12.71 11.30 28.68
C GLY A 129 -12.67 9.97 27.95
N TYR A 130 -11.81 9.81 26.95
CA TYR A 130 -11.73 8.59 26.14
C TYR A 130 -10.31 7.98 26.14
N GLU A 131 -10.26 6.67 25.99
CA GLU A 131 -9.04 5.96 25.63
C GLU A 131 -8.96 5.84 24.11
N LEU A 132 -7.87 6.32 23.52
CA LEU A 132 -7.68 6.24 22.08
C LEU A 132 -7.35 4.81 21.66
N VAL A 133 -8.15 4.20 20.81
CA VAL A 133 -7.96 2.84 20.29
C VAL A 133 -7.45 2.83 18.85
N GLY A 134 -7.48 3.94 18.17
CA GLY A 134 -7.00 4.09 16.80
C GLY A 134 -7.28 5.47 16.25
N HIS A 135 -6.63 5.79 15.14
CA HIS A 135 -6.89 7.03 14.41
C HIS A 135 -6.63 6.82 12.92
N ARG A 136 -7.16 7.73 12.15
CA ARG A 136 -6.88 7.86 10.73
C ARG A 136 -6.60 9.32 10.44
N MET A 137 -5.46 9.59 9.79
CA MET A 137 -5.08 10.96 9.45
C MET A 137 -4.56 11.02 8.02
N GLU A 138 -5.06 11.97 7.29
CA GLU A 138 -4.65 12.30 5.93
C GLU A 138 -4.27 13.78 5.88
N LEU A 139 -3.07 14.06 5.41
CA LEU A 139 -2.61 15.41 5.16
C LEU A 139 -2.57 15.66 3.66
N PHE A 140 -2.97 16.86 3.26
CA PHE A 140 -2.96 17.29 1.88
C PHE A 140 -1.97 18.43 1.75
N GLY A 141 -0.98 18.27 0.90
CA GLY A 141 0.09 19.24 0.76
C GLY A 141 0.50 19.49 -0.69
N VAL A 142 1.27 20.52 -0.87
CA VAL A 142 1.97 20.81 -2.13
C VAL A 142 3.45 20.91 -1.82
N PRO A 143 4.34 20.51 -2.77
CA PRO A 143 5.77 20.61 -2.55
C PRO A 143 6.17 22.03 -2.19
N MET A 144 7.00 22.17 -1.18
CA MET A 144 7.58 23.46 -0.83
C MET A 144 8.49 23.92 -1.96
N ARG A 145 8.51 25.22 -2.24
CA ARG A 145 9.48 25.79 -3.15
C ARG A 145 10.86 25.62 -2.50
N GLN A 146 11.81 24.99 -3.23
CA GLN A 146 13.18 25.02 -2.81
C GLN A 146 13.66 26.46 -2.89
N THR A 147 13.98 27.06 -1.75
CA THR A 147 14.75 28.28 -1.73
C THR A 147 16.11 27.94 -2.35
N ARG A 148 16.43 28.52 -3.51
CA ARG A 148 17.80 28.55 -3.98
C ARG A 148 18.62 29.11 -2.82
N LYS A 149 19.57 28.34 -2.30
CA LYS A 149 20.67 28.92 -1.54
C LYS A 149 21.35 29.86 -2.51
N GLU A 150 21.19 31.17 -2.29
CA GLU A 150 22.04 32.14 -2.90
C GLU A 150 23.45 31.74 -2.50
N THR A 151 24.21 31.26 -3.46
CA THR A 151 25.64 31.16 -3.33
C THR A 151 26.11 32.59 -3.32
N GLU A 152 26.33 33.14 -2.12
CA GLU A 152 27.16 34.29 -1.95
C GLU A 152 28.54 33.96 -2.52
N SER A 153 28.81 34.55 -3.64
CA SER A 153 30.17 34.60 -4.21
C SER A 153 31.03 35.59 -3.44
#